data_0213cc6fc4c1c6263f227746bd8ba586
#
_entry.id   0213cc6fc4c1c6263f227746bd8ba586
#
_cell.length_a   1.000
_cell.length_b   1.000
_cell.length_c   1.000
_cell.angle_alpha   90.00
_cell.angle_beta   90.00
_cell.angle_gamma   90.00
#
_symmetry.space_group_name_H-M   'P 1'
#
loop_
_entity.id
_entity.type
_entity.pdbx_description
1 polymer ?
#
loop_
_entity_poly.entity_id
_entity_poly.type
_entity_poly.pdbx_seq_one_letter_code
_entity_poly.pdbx_strand_id
1 'polypeptide(L)'
;MPYILIVDDHADIRRLLSITLGKQYEIIEADNGTSALYAIRKYHPAAVLLDVMMPGDIDGLQVLDAIKSNASTRDTLVAMVTARGQQADHEEANRRGADAYFIKPFSPLQVVTWIREHLK
;
A
#
# COMPACT_ATOMS: atom_id res chain seq x y z
N MET A 1 -8.79 -8.64 -14.09
CA MET A 1 -8.31 -8.70 -12.69
C MET A 1 -7.83 -7.33 -12.27
N PRO A 2 -8.23 -6.84 -11.11
CA PRO A 2 -7.73 -5.56 -10.63
C PRO A 2 -6.24 -5.62 -10.30
N TYR A 3 -5.58 -4.48 -10.42
CA TYR A 3 -4.18 -4.34 -10.02
C TYR A 3 -4.07 -4.02 -8.53
N ILE A 4 -3.12 -4.68 -7.87
CA ILE A 4 -2.71 -4.35 -6.50
C ILE A 4 -1.25 -3.92 -6.57
N LEU A 5 -0.95 -2.74 -6.06
CA LEU A 5 0.42 -2.24 -5.99
C LEU A 5 0.98 -2.49 -4.58
N ILE A 6 2.14 -3.12 -4.52
CA ILE A 6 2.85 -3.38 -3.26
C ILE A 6 4.10 -2.51 -3.24
N VAL A 7 4.19 -1.62 -2.27
CA VAL A 7 5.28 -0.66 -2.13
C VAL A 7 6.03 -0.91 -0.83
N ASP A 8 7.24 -1.42 -0.93
CA ASP A 8 8.11 -1.73 0.21
C ASP A 8 9.54 -1.87 -0.31
N ASP A 9 10.51 -1.34 0.41
CA ASP A 9 11.92 -1.46 0.01
C ASP A 9 12.50 -2.85 0.33
N HIS A 10 11.79 -3.69 1.08
CA HIS A 10 12.19 -5.06 1.39
C HIS A 10 11.63 -6.03 0.37
N ALA A 11 12.50 -6.61 -0.45
CA ALA A 11 12.09 -7.52 -1.52
C ALA A 11 11.37 -8.77 -1.02
N ASP A 12 11.75 -9.29 0.14
CA ASP A 12 11.11 -10.46 0.74
C ASP A 12 9.66 -10.19 1.16
N ILE A 13 9.37 -8.99 1.66
CA ILE A 13 8.00 -8.58 1.99
C ILE A 13 7.16 -8.48 0.72
N ARG A 14 7.68 -7.83 -0.32
CA ARG A 14 6.98 -7.73 -1.60
C ARG A 14 6.69 -9.12 -2.17
N ARG A 15 7.68 -10.02 -2.11
CA ARG A 15 7.52 -11.38 -2.62
C ARG A 15 6.45 -12.16 -1.86
N LEU A 16 6.45 -12.06 -0.53
CA LEU A 16 5.45 -12.72 0.30
C LEU A 16 4.04 -12.29 -0.08
N LEU A 17 3.81 -10.99 -0.16
CA LEU A 17 2.50 -10.45 -0.51
C LEU A 17 2.13 -10.77 -1.96
N SER A 18 3.09 -10.72 -2.88
CA SER A 18 2.84 -11.04 -4.29
C SER A 18 2.40 -12.50 -4.46
N ILE A 19 3.05 -13.42 -3.78
CA ILE A 19 2.68 -14.84 -3.84
C ILE A 19 1.29 -15.05 -3.25
N THR A 20 1.02 -14.41 -2.11
CA THR A 20 -0.24 -14.60 -1.39
C THR A 20 -1.43 -14.04 -2.18
N LEU A 21 -1.27 -12.92 -2.86
CA LEU A 21 -2.34 -12.24 -3.58
C LEU A 21 -2.40 -12.58 -5.08
N GLY A 22 -1.30 -13.10 -5.65
CA GLY A 22 -1.13 -13.19 -7.09
C GLY A 22 -2.05 -14.14 -7.83
N LYS A 23 -2.82 -14.97 -7.13
CA LYS A 23 -3.79 -15.86 -7.78
C LYS A 23 -5.09 -15.15 -8.15
N GLN A 24 -5.41 -14.05 -7.49
CA GLN A 24 -6.69 -13.35 -7.63
C GLN A 24 -6.54 -11.94 -8.18
N TYR A 25 -5.33 -11.40 -8.18
CA TYR A 25 -5.07 -10.01 -8.57
C TYR A 25 -3.81 -9.93 -9.41
N GLU A 26 -3.73 -8.91 -10.26
CA GLU A 26 -2.50 -8.56 -10.96
C GLU A 26 -1.62 -7.75 -10.01
N ILE A 27 -0.41 -8.22 -9.74
CA ILE A 27 0.48 -7.59 -8.76
C ILE A 27 1.52 -6.72 -9.46
N ILE A 28 1.68 -5.51 -8.95
CA ILE A 28 2.73 -4.58 -9.36
C ILE A 28 3.54 -4.26 -8.11
N GLU A 29 4.86 -4.19 -8.25
CA GLU A 29 5.75 -3.91 -7.13
C GLU A 29 6.53 -2.62 -7.35
N ALA A 30 6.78 -1.89 -6.26
CA ALA A 30 7.65 -0.72 -6.25
C ALA A 30 8.47 -0.76 -4.96
N ASP A 31 9.71 -0.27 -5.02
CA ASP A 31 10.62 -0.29 -3.87
C ASP A 31 10.90 1.10 -3.30
N ASN A 32 10.27 2.13 -3.84
CA ASN A 32 10.43 3.51 -3.37
C ASN A 32 9.22 4.36 -3.79
N GLY A 33 9.14 5.57 -3.23
CA GLY A 33 8.00 6.46 -3.48
C GLY A 33 7.88 6.94 -4.91
N THR A 34 8.99 7.23 -5.56
CA THR A 34 8.98 7.72 -6.95
C THR A 34 8.42 6.64 -7.90
N SER A 35 8.90 5.41 -7.77
CA SER A 35 8.39 4.28 -8.55
C SER A 35 6.92 4.00 -8.25
N ALA A 36 6.52 4.16 -6.98
CA ALA A 36 5.12 3.97 -6.58
C ALA A 36 4.23 4.98 -7.28
N LEU A 37 4.59 6.27 -7.28
CA LEU A 37 3.79 7.30 -7.93
C LEU A 37 3.67 7.06 -9.44
N TYR A 38 4.74 6.60 -10.07
CA TYR A 38 4.72 6.23 -11.49
C TYR A 38 3.72 5.09 -11.74
N ALA A 39 3.79 4.04 -10.93
CA ALA A 39 2.92 2.87 -11.07
C ALA A 39 1.45 3.24 -10.84
N ILE A 40 1.17 4.11 -9.88
CA ILE A 40 -0.19 4.56 -9.60
C ILE A 40 -0.78 5.26 -10.82
N ARG A 41 -0.02 6.15 -11.44
CA ARG A 41 -0.46 6.87 -12.64
C ARG A 41 -0.62 5.96 -13.85
N LYS A 42 0.25 4.99 -14.00
CA LYS A 42 0.26 4.10 -15.18
C LYS A 42 -0.83 3.03 -15.10
N TYR A 43 -0.97 2.39 -13.96
CA TYR A 43 -1.80 1.19 -13.82
C TYR A 43 -3.13 1.42 -13.13
N HIS A 44 -3.33 2.54 -12.45
CA HIS A 44 -4.53 2.85 -11.68
C HIS A 44 -4.94 1.66 -10.78
N PRO A 45 -4.08 1.25 -9.84
CA PRO A 45 -4.39 0.09 -9.02
C PRO A 45 -5.65 0.31 -8.18
N ALA A 46 -6.36 -0.77 -7.92
CA ALA A 46 -7.56 -0.73 -7.06
C ALA A 46 -7.18 -0.58 -5.59
N ALA A 47 -6.01 -1.12 -5.21
CA ALA A 47 -5.49 -1.01 -3.85
C ALA A 47 -3.97 -0.90 -3.86
N VAL A 48 -3.44 -0.24 -2.83
CA VAL A 48 -2.00 -0.07 -2.62
C VAL A 48 -1.67 -0.55 -1.20
N LEU A 49 -0.71 -1.46 -1.08
CA LEU A 49 -0.12 -1.84 0.20
C LEU A 49 1.19 -1.07 0.31
N LEU A 50 1.31 -0.22 1.32
CA LEU A 50 2.28 0.88 1.32
C LEU A 50 3.03 0.97 2.65
N ASP A 51 4.37 0.83 2.60
CA ASP A 51 5.21 1.07 3.77
C ASP A 51 5.42 2.57 3.95
N VAL A 52 5.49 3.00 5.21
CA VAL A 52 5.78 4.39 5.56
C VAL A 52 7.25 4.72 5.29
N MET A 53 8.17 3.84 5.71
CA MET A 53 9.60 4.11 5.66
C MET A 53 10.25 3.49 4.43
N MET A 54 10.66 4.35 3.50
CA MET A 54 11.31 3.92 2.27
C MET A 54 12.48 4.86 1.96
N PRO A 55 13.51 4.37 1.22
CA PRO A 55 14.63 5.24 0.83
C PRO A 55 14.20 6.27 -0.21
N GLY A 56 14.98 7.34 -0.32
CA GLY A 56 14.74 8.41 -1.28
C GLY A 56 14.00 9.59 -0.68
N ASP A 57 13.58 10.50 -1.52
CA ASP A 57 13.00 11.78 -1.10
C ASP A 57 11.51 11.70 -0.78
N ILE A 58 10.85 10.61 -1.19
CA ILE A 58 9.41 10.44 -1.03
C ILE A 58 9.14 9.24 -0.15
N ASP A 59 8.53 9.47 1.02
CA ASP A 59 8.14 8.39 1.92
C ASP A 59 6.70 7.92 1.67
N GLY A 60 6.26 6.91 2.43
CA GLY A 60 4.93 6.35 2.24
C GLY A 60 3.80 7.32 2.58
N LEU A 61 3.99 8.22 3.54
CA LEU A 61 2.96 9.20 3.87
C LEU A 61 2.78 10.21 2.74
N GLN A 62 3.86 10.58 2.07
CA GLN A 62 3.79 11.46 0.90
C GLN A 62 3.10 10.77 -0.28
N VAL A 63 3.33 9.47 -0.47
CA VAL A 63 2.61 8.70 -1.49
C VAL A 63 1.12 8.65 -1.17
N LEU A 64 0.77 8.39 0.09
CA LEU A 64 -0.61 8.40 0.55
C LEU A 64 -1.29 9.74 0.26
N ASP A 65 -0.62 10.85 0.60
CA ASP A 65 -1.14 12.19 0.33
C ASP A 65 -1.39 12.39 -1.17
N ALA A 66 -0.44 11.96 -2.01
CA ALA A 66 -0.57 12.11 -3.46
C ALA A 66 -1.79 11.33 -4.00
N ILE A 67 -2.03 10.13 -3.49
CA ILE A 67 -3.18 9.33 -3.89
C ILE A 67 -4.48 10.01 -3.47
N LYS A 68 -4.58 10.43 -2.22
CA LYS A 68 -5.83 10.91 -1.64
C LYS A 68 -6.17 12.35 -2.03
N SER A 69 -5.18 13.13 -2.45
CA SER A 69 -5.40 14.52 -2.90
C SER A 69 -5.77 14.64 -4.38
N ASN A 70 -5.67 13.57 -5.15
CA ASN A 70 -5.95 13.57 -6.59
C ASN A 70 -7.32 12.94 -6.86
N ALA A 71 -8.19 13.65 -7.54
CA ALA A 71 -9.55 13.18 -7.84
C ALA A 71 -9.59 11.86 -8.60
N SER A 72 -8.58 11.59 -9.43
CA SER A 72 -8.52 10.35 -10.22
C SER A 72 -8.08 9.11 -9.42
N THR A 73 -7.49 9.31 -8.24
CA THR A 73 -6.93 8.20 -7.44
C THR A 73 -7.45 8.13 -6.01
N ARG A 74 -8.19 9.14 -5.54
CA ARG A 74 -8.60 9.17 -4.11
C ARG A 74 -9.48 8.00 -3.68
N ASP A 75 -10.14 7.32 -4.61
CA ASP A 75 -10.96 6.14 -4.29
C ASP A 75 -10.13 4.85 -4.25
N THR A 76 -8.85 4.91 -4.61
CA THR A 76 -7.93 3.79 -4.46
C THR A 76 -7.79 3.46 -2.98
N LEU A 77 -7.96 2.18 -2.62
CA LEU A 77 -7.78 1.75 -1.25
C LEU A 77 -6.30 1.75 -0.90
N VAL A 78 -5.95 2.31 0.25
CA VAL A 78 -4.55 2.34 0.71
C VAL A 78 -4.48 1.73 2.10
N ALA A 79 -3.73 0.63 2.22
CA ALA A 79 -3.40 0.01 3.49
C ALA A 79 -1.92 0.24 3.79
N MET A 80 -1.63 0.84 4.93
CA MET A 80 -0.26 0.98 5.39
C MET A 80 0.21 -0.35 5.95
N VAL A 81 1.41 -0.79 5.59
CA VAL A 81 2.01 -2.04 6.08
C VAL A 81 3.43 -1.69 6.54
N THR A 82 3.61 -1.44 7.83
CA THR A 82 4.82 -0.78 8.32
C THR A 82 5.22 -1.28 9.70
N ALA A 83 6.52 -1.10 10.03
CA ALA A 83 7.05 -1.39 11.35
C ALA A 83 6.69 -0.32 12.38
N ARG A 84 6.16 0.85 11.96
CA ARG A 84 5.77 1.91 12.87
C ARG A 84 4.47 1.56 13.57
N GLY A 85 4.56 1.14 14.84
CA GLY A 85 3.43 0.62 15.60
C GLY A 85 2.87 1.54 16.66
N GLN A 86 3.29 2.80 16.75
CA GLN A 86 2.78 3.71 17.76
C GLN A 86 1.42 4.27 17.36
N GLN A 87 0.62 4.56 18.37
CA GLN A 87 -0.73 5.10 18.18
C GLN A 87 -0.72 6.38 17.34
N ALA A 88 0.26 7.26 17.58
CA ALA A 88 0.39 8.51 16.83
C ALA A 88 0.63 8.29 15.34
N ASP A 89 1.39 7.25 14.97
CA ASP A 89 1.65 6.91 13.57
C ASP A 89 0.39 6.44 12.87
N HIS A 90 -0.39 5.60 13.54
CA HIS A 90 -1.66 5.11 13.05
C HIS A 90 -2.65 6.26 12.85
N GLU A 91 -2.77 7.15 13.83
CA GLU A 91 -3.67 8.31 13.77
C GLU A 91 -3.28 9.25 12.64
N GLU A 92 -1.97 9.48 12.42
CA GLU A 92 -1.49 10.32 11.34
C GLU A 92 -1.87 9.76 9.97
N ALA A 93 -1.65 8.47 9.75
CA ALA A 93 -2.02 7.82 8.50
C ALA A 93 -3.53 7.88 8.28
N ASN A 94 -4.30 7.65 9.33
CA ASN A 94 -5.76 7.70 9.25
C ASN A 94 -6.26 9.10 8.89
N ARG A 95 -5.69 10.15 9.48
CA ARG A 95 -6.03 11.55 9.15
C ARG A 95 -5.73 11.87 7.69
N ARG A 96 -4.70 11.27 7.12
CA ARG A 96 -4.32 11.46 5.72
C ARG A 96 -5.12 10.60 4.74
N GLY A 97 -6.04 9.78 5.26
CA GLY A 97 -6.96 9.01 4.43
C GLY A 97 -6.61 7.56 4.21
N ALA A 98 -5.67 6.99 4.98
CA ALA A 98 -5.38 5.57 4.90
C ALA A 98 -6.63 4.76 5.29
N ASP A 99 -6.90 3.71 4.53
CA ASP A 99 -8.09 2.88 4.73
C ASP A 99 -7.84 1.74 5.72
N ALA A 100 -6.58 1.35 5.92
CA ALA A 100 -6.19 0.34 6.90
C ALA A 100 -4.73 0.54 7.31
N TYR A 101 -4.35 -0.11 8.42
CA TYR A 101 -3.00 0.00 8.96
C TYR A 101 -2.61 -1.34 9.57
N PHE A 102 -1.58 -1.96 9.01
CA PHE A 102 -1.04 -3.24 9.48
C PHE A 102 0.38 -3.04 9.98
N ILE A 103 0.69 -3.61 11.14
CA ILE A 103 2.01 -3.46 11.79
C ILE A 103 2.85 -4.71 11.53
N LYS A 104 4.09 -4.52 11.10
CA LYS A 104 5.05 -5.62 10.92
C LYS A 104 5.57 -6.11 12.28
N PRO A 105 5.70 -7.41 12.48
CA PRO A 105 5.35 -8.48 11.57
C PRO A 105 3.82 -8.63 11.47
N PHE A 106 3.31 -8.71 10.25
CA PHE A 106 1.88 -8.77 10.01
C PHE A 106 1.45 -10.19 9.64
N SER A 107 0.14 -10.45 9.73
CA SER A 107 -0.44 -11.71 9.22
C SER A 107 -0.78 -11.54 7.74
N PRO A 108 -0.16 -12.31 6.83
CA PRO A 108 -0.53 -12.26 5.41
C PRO A 108 -2.01 -12.55 5.18
N LEU A 109 -2.58 -13.47 5.97
CA LEU A 109 -3.99 -13.80 5.87
C LEU A 109 -4.90 -12.61 6.19
N GLN A 110 -4.54 -11.81 7.21
CA GLN A 110 -5.32 -10.61 7.57
C GLN A 110 -5.30 -9.58 6.45
N VAL A 111 -4.14 -9.38 5.82
CA VAL A 111 -4.02 -8.45 4.69
C VAL A 111 -4.85 -8.92 3.51
N VAL A 112 -4.77 -10.19 3.16
CA VAL A 112 -5.53 -10.78 2.06
C VAL A 112 -7.03 -10.70 2.32
N THR A 113 -7.45 -11.00 3.54
CA THR A 113 -8.86 -10.95 3.93
C THR A 113 -9.39 -9.52 3.79
N TRP A 114 -8.62 -8.54 4.25
CA TRP A 114 -9.00 -7.13 4.13
C TRP A 114 -9.17 -6.72 2.66
N ILE A 115 -8.21 -7.09 1.81
CA ILE A 115 -8.29 -6.82 0.37
C ILE A 115 -9.56 -7.43 -0.23
N ARG A 116 -9.82 -8.71 0.03
CA ARG A 116 -10.99 -9.40 -0.50
C ARG A 116 -12.30 -8.75 -0.08
N GLU A 117 -12.38 -8.33 1.17
CA GLU A 117 -13.60 -7.73 1.71
C GLU A 117 -13.87 -6.35 1.12
N HIS A 118 -12.83 -5.61 0.76
CA HIS A 118 -12.96 -4.23 0.31
C HIS A 118 -12.91 -4.06 -1.21
N LEU A 119 -12.41 -5.05 -1.95
CA LEU A 119 -12.36 -5.04 -3.42
C LEU A 119 -13.42 -5.98 -4.03
N LYS A 120 -14.62 -5.87 -3.60
CA LYS A 120 -15.72 -6.67 -4.16
C LYS A 120 -16.22 -6.10 -5.48
#